data_f3ac2eed588bcf30a0fec94be1910c2b
#
_entry.id   f3ac2eed588bcf30a0fec94be1910c2b
#
_cell.length_a   1.000
_cell.length_b   1.000
_cell.length_c   1.000
_cell.angle_alpha   90.00
_cell.angle_beta   90.00
_cell.angle_gamma   90.00
#
_symmetry.space_group_name_H-M   'P 1'
#
loop_
_entity.id
_entity.type
_entity.pdbx_description
1 polymer ?
#
loop_
_entity_poly.entity_id
_entity_poly.type
_entity_poly.pdbx_seq_one_letter_code
_entity_poly.pdbx_strand_id
1 'polypeptide(L)'
;MKNIRNFCIIAHIDHGKSTLADRLLEATNTLTSREMENQVLDSMDLEKEKGITIKSHAIQMEYLHKGEKYTLNLIDTPGHVDFSYEVSRAIASCEGALLVVDATQGIQAQTISNLYLALNHNLEIIPVLNKIDMDAAMVEVVKDQVIDLLGCDEEDILLASGKTGQGVPEILEAIVNKVPAPVGDPQAPLQALIFDSVFNSFRGIIAYFKVENGSIKKGDKVKFFNTGKEYVADEVGVLRMKLCPKDEIKTGDVGYIISGIKSAVEVKVGDTITKVDAPCAEAIAGFEEVKPMVFAGVYPIESDEYEDLRASLEKLQLNDASLVFDPESSLALGFGFRCGFLGLLHLEIVQERLFREFDMDCITTVPNVSYKVYTTQGEELDVHNPSGLPAPTLIDRIEEPYIRAQVISKSEFFGPIMKLCLDKRGVLVSQHFLTSERVELNFDIPLAEIVFDFYDKLKSISKGYASFDYHITGYRDADLVKLDILLNGEQVDALSSLIHRDHAYDFGRKMCEKLKDLIPRQQFDIAIQAAIGAKIIARETVKAVRKDVTAKCYGGDISRKRKLLEKQKKGKRRMRQVGNVEVPQSAFMAVLKLE
;
A
#
# COMPACT_ATOMS: atom_id res chain seq x y z
N MET A 1 -32.89 3.79 -14.17
CA MET A 1 -32.34 2.83 -13.20
C MET A 1 -32.42 1.37 -13.63
N LYS A 2 -33.58 0.84 -14.14
CA LYS A 2 -33.71 -0.60 -14.45
C LYS A 2 -32.60 -1.18 -15.35
N ASN A 3 -32.06 -0.39 -16.26
CA ASN A 3 -31.03 -0.81 -17.22
C ASN A 3 -29.62 -0.36 -16.83
N ILE A 4 -29.37 0.02 -15.57
CA ILE A 4 -28.03 0.34 -15.05
C ILE A 4 -27.52 -0.87 -14.26
N ARG A 5 -26.23 -1.18 -14.43
CA ARG A 5 -25.50 -2.20 -13.65
C ARG A 5 -24.17 -1.62 -13.22
N ASN A 6 -23.98 -1.47 -11.91
CA ASN A 6 -22.71 -1.03 -11.33
C ASN A 6 -22.03 -2.27 -10.74
N PHE A 7 -20.86 -2.57 -11.20
CA PHE A 7 -20.12 -3.76 -10.78
C PHE A 7 -18.62 -3.50 -10.71
N CYS A 8 -17.95 -4.26 -9.89
CA CYS A 8 -16.49 -4.26 -9.78
C CYS A 8 -15.91 -5.64 -10.15
N ILE A 9 -14.59 -5.68 -10.34
CA ILE A 9 -13.85 -6.93 -10.52
C ILE A 9 -12.95 -7.11 -9.31
N ILE A 10 -13.17 -8.16 -8.54
CA ILE A 10 -12.34 -8.56 -7.41
C ILE A 10 -11.52 -9.80 -7.79
N ALA A 11 -10.24 -9.74 -7.56
CA ALA A 11 -9.30 -10.79 -7.92
C ALA A 11 -8.04 -10.72 -7.06
N HIS A 12 -7.33 -11.83 -6.95
CA HIS A 12 -5.94 -11.81 -6.49
C HIS A 12 -5.02 -11.19 -7.55
N ILE A 13 -3.85 -10.74 -7.14
CA ILE A 13 -2.80 -10.26 -8.04
C ILE A 13 -2.49 -11.35 -9.08
N ASP A 14 -2.27 -10.96 -10.33
CA ASP A 14 -1.97 -11.84 -11.46
C ASP A 14 -3.10 -12.83 -11.88
N HIS A 15 -4.30 -12.76 -11.30
CA HIS A 15 -5.44 -13.57 -11.76
C HIS A 15 -6.06 -13.08 -13.07
N GLY A 16 -5.56 -11.96 -13.62
CA GLY A 16 -5.94 -11.45 -14.93
C GLY A 16 -7.11 -10.46 -14.90
N LYS A 17 -7.29 -9.73 -13.80
CA LYS A 17 -8.31 -8.69 -13.63
C LYS A 17 -8.30 -7.66 -14.76
N SER A 18 -7.18 -6.96 -14.96
CA SER A 18 -7.06 -5.89 -15.98
C SER A 18 -7.22 -6.42 -17.40
N THR A 19 -6.69 -7.62 -17.68
CA THR A 19 -6.85 -8.27 -18.99
C THR A 19 -8.32 -8.66 -19.28
N LEU A 20 -9.06 -9.10 -18.27
CA LEU A 20 -10.49 -9.39 -18.42
C LEU A 20 -11.28 -8.09 -18.61
N ALA A 21 -10.95 -7.04 -17.87
CA ALA A 21 -11.56 -5.71 -18.05
C ALA A 21 -11.37 -5.18 -19.47
N ASP A 22 -10.16 -5.31 -20.05
CA ASP A 22 -9.89 -4.95 -21.45
C ASP A 22 -10.83 -5.69 -22.43
N ARG A 23 -11.08 -6.98 -22.20
CA ARG A 23 -12.00 -7.76 -23.05
C ARG A 23 -13.46 -7.33 -22.91
N LEU A 24 -13.90 -6.94 -21.72
CA LEU A 24 -15.24 -6.37 -21.52
C LEU A 24 -15.39 -5.04 -22.26
N LEU A 25 -14.38 -4.17 -22.23
CA LEU A 25 -14.36 -2.89 -22.97
C LEU A 25 -14.37 -3.11 -24.49
N GLU A 26 -13.64 -4.09 -24.98
CA GLU A 26 -13.62 -4.47 -26.40
C GLU A 26 -15.00 -5.01 -26.82
N ALA A 27 -15.55 -5.98 -26.11
CA ALA A 27 -16.82 -6.63 -26.42
C ALA A 27 -18.02 -5.66 -26.40
N THR A 28 -17.94 -4.59 -25.60
CA THR A 28 -18.95 -3.53 -25.55
C THR A 28 -18.70 -2.39 -26.56
N ASN A 29 -17.67 -2.52 -27.41
CA ASN A 29 -17.23 -1.46 -28.35
C ASN A 29 -17.00 -0.10 -27.66
N THR A 30 -16.62 -0.09 -26.39
CA THR A 30 -16.27 1.13 -25.64
C THR A 30 -14.92 1.66 -26.12
N LEU A 31 -14.03 0.77 -26.58
CA LEU A 31 -12.76 1.04 -27.23
C LEU A 31 -12.78 0.56 -28.68
N THR A 32 -12.20 1.36 -29.56
CA THR A 32 -11.94 0.90 -30.93
C THR A 32 -10.67 0.04 -30.94
N SER A 33 -10.57 -0.88 -31.91
CA SER A 33 -9.37 -1.74 -32.06
C SER A 33 -8.06 -0.98 -32.26
N ARG A 34 -8.11 0.32 -32.56
CA ARG A 34 -6.92 1.20 -32.69
C ARG A 34 -6.52 1.85 -31.36
N GLU A 35 -7.44 1.95 -30.42
CA GLU A 35 -7.24 2.52 -29.09
C GLU A 35 -6.94 1.43 -28.04
N MET A 36 -7.03 0.16 -28.43
CA MET A 36 -6.71 -0.97 -27.56
C MET A 36 -5.20 -1.07 -27.36
N GLU A 37 -4.77 -0.82 -26.15
CA GLU A 37 -3.46 -1.18 -25.60
C GLU A 37 -3.66 -2.27 -24.55
N ASN A 38 -2.59 -2.93 -24.15
CA ASN A 38 -2.67 -3.88 -23.03
C ASN A 38 -2.85 -3.11 -21.73
N GLN A 39 -3.76 -3.57 -20.88
CA GLN A 39 -4.05 -2.97 -19.57
C GLN A 39 -4.41 -1.48 -19.71
N VAL A 40 -5.42 -1.20 -20.52
CA VAL A 40 -5.86 0.17 -20.83
C VAL A 40 -6.33 0.93 -19.58
N LEU A 41 -6.85 0.21 -18.56
CA LEU A 41 -7.28 0.79 -17.30
C LEU A 41 -6.11 1.18 -16.39
N ASP A 42 -4.99 0.47 -16.49
CA ASP A 42 -3.78 0.76 -15.73
C ASP A 42 -3.09 1.98 -16.37
N SER A 43 -3.43 3.17 -15.88
CA SER A 43 -3.04 4.45 -16.47
C SER A 43 -1.60 4.86 -16.16
N MET A 44 -1.00 4.27 -15.15
CA MET A 44 0.38 4.54 -14.72
C MET A 44 1.33 3.49 -15.28
N ASP A 45 2.51 3.92 -15.75
CA ASP A 45 3.57 3.00 -16.16
C ASP A 45 3.96 2.04 -15.01
N LEU A 46 3.90 2.54 -13.79
CA LEU A 46 4.20 1.77 -12.58
C LEU A 46 3.19 0.64 -12.33
N GLU A 47 1.90 0.85 -12.64
CA GLU A 47 0.86 -0.18 -12.58
C GLU A 47 1.17 -1.32 -13.55
N LYS A 48 1.52 -0.96 -14.78
CA LYS A 48 1.87 -1.93 -15.84
C LYS A 48 3.14 -2.71 -15.52
N GLU A 49 4.16 -2.04 -14.97
CA GLU A 49 5.43 -2.69 -14.59
C GLU A 49 5.28 -3.64 -13.40
N LYS A 50 4.52 -3.22 -12.37
CA LYS A 50 4.29 -4.05 -11.18
C LYS A 50 3.16 -5.07 -11.35
N GLY A 51 2.36 -4.96 -12.42
CA GLY A 51 1.21 -5.82 -12.67
C GLY A 51 0.08 -5.67 -11.66
N ILE A 52 -0.04 -4.49 -11.04
CA ILE A 52 -1.03 -4.19 -10.01
C ILE A 52 -1.78 -2.91 -10.35
N THR A 53 -3.08 -2.89 -10.13
CA THR A 53 -3.86 -1.66 -10.15
C THR A 53 -3.64 -0.91 -8.84
N ILE A 54 -3.22 0.34 -8.92
CA ILE A 54 -2.97 1.22 -7.77
C ILE A 54 -4.18 2.09 -7.50
N LYS A 55 -4.79 2.64 -8.58
CA LYS A 55 -5.97 3.51 -8.49
C LYS A 55 -7.22 2.87 -9.04
N SER A 56 -8.34 3.14 -8.38
CA SER A 56 -9.65 2.77 -8.89
C SER A 56 -10.00 3.60 -10.12
N HIS A 57 -10.55 2.95 -11.14
CA HIS A 57 -11.06 3.62 -12.33
C HIS A 57 -12.51 3.23 -12.56
N ALA A 58 -13.38 4.21 -12.81
CA ALA A 58 -14.74 3.94 -13.18
C ALA A 58 -14.93 4.17 -14.68
N ILE A 59 -15.47 3.19 -15.39
CA ILE A 59 -15.76 3.33 -16.83
C ILE A 59 -17.18 2.92 -17.15
N GLN A 60 -17.88 3.80 -17.86
CA GLN A 60 -19.22 3.55 -18.37
C GLN A 60 -19.16 2.90 -19.76
N MET A 61 -19.79 1.73 -19.87
CA MET A 61 -19.97 0.97 -21.11
C MET A 61 -21.44 0.92 -21.51
N GLU A 62 -21.71 0.78 -22.78
CA GLU A 62 -23.05 0.56 -23.33
C GLU A 62 -23.14 -0.85 -23.91
N TYR A 63 -24.10 -1.63 -23.47
CA TYR A 63 -24.30 -3.01 -23.94
C TYR A 63 -25.72 -3.23 -24.40
N LEU A 64 -25.88 -3.82 -25.60
CA LEU A 64 -27.18 -4.18 -26.17
C LEU A 64 -27.49 -5.64 -25.87
N HIS A 65 -28.45 -5.90 -25.00
CA HIS A 65 -28.90 -7.24 -24.66
C HIS A 65 -30.37 -7.42 -25.06
N LYS A 66 -30.66 -8.40 -25.91
CA LYS A 66 -32.03 -8.75 -26.38
C LYS A 66 -32.83 -7.53 -26.91
N GLY A 67 -32.14 -6.56 -27.52
CA GLY A 67 -32.76 -5.36 -28.08
C GLY A 67 -32.93 -4.22 -27.08
N GLU A 68 -32.62 -4.40 -25.81
CA GLU A 68 -32.60 -3.36 -24.78
C GLU A 68 -31.18 -2.85 -24.54
N LYS A 69 -31.06 -1.54 -24.36
CA LYS A 69 -29.78 -0.89 -24.09
C LYS A 69 -29.55 -0.82 -22.59
N TYR A 70 -28.42 -1.38 -22.12
CA TYR A 70 -27.96 -1.35 -20.77
C TYR A 70 -26.76 -0.41 -20.62
N THR A 71 -26.68 0.27 -19.50
CA THR A 71 -25.51 1.04 -19.05
C THR A 71 -24.78 0.20 -18.00
N LEU A 72 -23.56 -0.17 -18.30
CA LEU A 72 -22.70 -0.95 -17.42
C LEU A 72 -21.60 -0.03 -16.90
N ASN A 73 -21.54 0.19 -15.59
CA ASN A 73 -20.47 0.95 -14.95
C ASN A 73 -19.52 -0.04 -14.28
N LEU A 74 -18.35 -0.21 -14.86
CA LEU A 74 -17.24 -0.97 -14.27
C LEU A 74 -16.45 -0.05 -13.35
N ILE A 75 -16.33 -0.43 -12.08
CA ILE A 75 -15.42 0.22 -11.13
C ILE A 75 -14.26 -0.74 -10.91
N ASP A 76 -13.11 -0.44 -11.51
CA ASP A 76 -11.90 -1.23 -11.34
C ASP A 76 -11.30 -0.99 -9.96
N THR A 77 -10.88 -2.05 -9.26
CA THR A 77 -10.42 -1.98 -7.87
C THR A 77 -8.96 -2.40 -7.78
N PRO A 78 -8.15 -1.79 -6.89
CA PRO A 78 -6.85 -2.35 -6.55
C PRO A 78 -6.97 -3.80 -6.05
N GLY A 79 -5.92 -4.59 -6.25
CA GLY A 79 -5.91 -5.98 -5.80
C GLY A 79 -5.09 -6.23 -4.53
N HIS A 80 -4.32 -5.24 -4.05
CA HIS A 80 -3.36 -5.41 -2.96
C HIS A 80 -3.93 -4.98 -1.61
N VAL A 81 -3.52 -5.66 -0.53
CA VAL A 81 -3.98 -5.41 0.85
C VAL A 81 -3.73 -3.97 1.33
N ASP A 82 -2.62 -3.34 0.94
CA ASP A 82 -2.32 -1.96 1.31
C ASP A 82 -3.40 -0.99 0.83
N PHE A 83 -4.14 -1.33 -0.23
CA PHE A 83 -5.22 -0.54 -0.81
C PHE A 83 -6.62 -1.05 -0.45
N SER A 84 -6.74 -1.88 0.59
CA SER A 84 -8.02 -2.46 1.03
C SER A 84 -9.11 -1.41 1.30
N TYR A 85 -8.71 -0.23 1.74
CA TYR A 85 -9.62 0.89 1.95
C TYR A 85 -10.22 1.44 0.64
N GLU A 86 -9.42 1.59 -0.41
CA GLU A 86 -9.89 2.00 -1.74
C GLU A 86 -10.77 0.93 -2.36
N VAL A 87 -10.40 -0.35 -2.17
CA VAL A 87 -11.22 -1.49 -2.56
C VAL A 87 -12.59 -1.45 -1.88
N SER A 88 -12.64 -1.21 -0.58
CA SER A 88 -13.89 -1.13 0.17
C SER A 88 -14.83 -0.04 -0.37
N ARG A 89 -14.31 1.11 -0.76
CA ARG A 89 -15.10 2.22 -1.30
C ARG A 89 -15.59 1.97 -2.71
N ALA A 90 -14.74 1.40 -3.54
CA ALA A 90 -15.13 1.00 -4.89
C ALA A 90 -16.25 -0.07 -4.83
N ILE A 91 -16.11 -1.05 -3.94
CA ILE A 91 -17.11 -2.08 -3.67
C ILE A 91 -18.42 -1.46 -3.16
N ALA A 92 -18.37 -0.52 -2.21
CA ALA A 92 -19.56 0.17 -1.68
C ALA A 92 -20.36 0.93 -2.76
N SER A 93 -19.73 1.26 -3.88
CA SER A 93 -20.36 1.93 -5.01
C SER A 93 -20.97 0.97 -6.05
N CYS A 94 -20.93 -0.34 -5.80
CA CYS A 94 -21.40 -1.39 -6.71
C CYS A 94 -22.61 -2.14 -6.15
N GLU A 95 -23.37 -2.79 -7.03
CA GLU A 95 -24.41 -3.76 -6.71
C GLU A 95 -23.98 -5.19 -6.99
N GLY A 96 -22.89 -5.40 -7.74
CA GLY A 96 -22.35 -6.74 -8.02
C GLY A 96 -20.85 -6.75 -8.16
N ALA A 97 -20.26 -7.95 -8.05
CA ALA A 97 -18.83 -8.17 -8.21
C ALA A 97 -18.55 -9.41 -9.05
N LEU A 98 -17.63 -9.30 -10.01
CA LEU A 98 -17.04 -10.45 -10.67
C LEU A 98 -15.90 -10.97 -9.79
N LEU A 99 -16.05 -12.18 -9.25
CA LEU A 99 -14.99 -12.85 -8.50
C LEU A 99 -14.13 -13.66 -9.48
N VAL A 100 -12.97 -13.12 -9.84
CA VAL A 100 -12.08 -13.73 -10.82
C VAL A 100 -11.05 -14.61 -10.14
N VAL A 101 -11.05 -15.90 -10.48
CA VAL A 101 -10.11 -16.90 -9.96
C VAL A 101 -9.31 -17.48 -11.12
N ASP A 102 -7.99 -17.53 -10.98
CA ASP A 102 -7.09 -18.15 -11.96
C ASP A 102 -7.21 -19.68 -11.89
N ALA A 103 -7.60 -20.30 -12.99
CA ALA A 103 -7.76 -21.76 -13.07
C ALA A 103 -6.45 -22.54 -12.87
N THR A 104 -5.28 -21.88 -12.96
CA THR A 104 -3.96 -22.51 -12.70
C THR A 104 -3.51 -22.41 -11.26
N GLN A 105 -4.03 -21.43 -10.50
CA GLN A 105 -3.61 -21.16 -9.13
C GLN A 105 -4.70 -21.47 -8.09
N GLY A 106 -5.98 -21.35 -8.47
CA GLY A 106 -7.13 -21.52 -7.58
C GLY A 106 -7.29 -20.35 -6.58
N ILE A 107 -8.04 -20.58 -5.51
CA ILE A 107 -8.35 -19.56 -4.51
C ILE A 107 -7.09 -19.13 -3.76
N GLN A 108 -6.93 -17.83 -3.55
CA GLN A 108 -5.80 -17.18 -2.85
C GLN A 108 -6.31 -16.32 -1.68
N ALA A 109 -5.42 -15.87 -0.77
CA ALA A 109 -5.81 -15.11 0.41
C ALA A 109 -6.62 -13.84 0.08
N GLN A 110 -6.16 -13.04 -0.88
CA GLN A 110 -6.89 -11.83 -1.30
C GLN A 110 -8.23 -12.14 -1.98
N THR A 111 -8.39 -13.31 -2.60
CA THR A 111 -9.69 -13.76 -3.13
C THR A 111 -10.71 -13.84 -1.99
N ILE A 112 -10.32 -14.44 -0.87
CA ILE A 112 -11.18 -14.63 0.30
C ILE A 112 -11.48 -13.28 0.97
N SER A 113 -10.46 -12.47 1.23
CA SER A 113 -10.63 -11.17 1.90
C SER A 113 -11.52 -10.22 1.10
N ASN A 114 -11.28 -10.12 -0.21
CA ASN A 114 -12.09 -9.28 -1.09
C ASN A 114 -13.53 -9.80 -1.23
N LEU A 115 -13.72 -11.14 -1.23
CA LEU A 115 -15.05 -11.75 -1.22
C LEU A 115 -15.82 -11.36 0.04
N TYR A 116 -15.22 -11.51 1.23
CA TYR A 116 -15.89 -11.12 2.48
C TYR A 116 -16.23 -9.63 2.50
N LEU A 117 -15.34 -8.80 1.96
CA LEU A 117 -15.63 -7.36 1.83
C LEU A 117 -16.84 -7.10 0.93
N ALA A 118 -16.94 -7.78 -0.21
CA ALA A 118 -18.08 -7.68 -1.11
C ALA A 118 -19.39 -8.20 -0.47
N LEU A 119 -19.33 -9.31 0.28
CA LEU A 119 -20.47 -9.85 1.00
C LEU A 119 -20.95 -8.93 2.13
N ASN A 120 -20.05 -8.26 2.83
CA ASN A 120 -20.39 -7.25 3.86
C ASN A 120 -21.18 -6.06 3.27
N HIS A 121 -20.97 -5.77 2.00
CA HIS A 121 -21.74 -4.74 1.25
C HIS A 121 -22.94 -5.32 0.51
N ASN A 122 -23.31 -6.60 0.73
CA ASN A 122 -24.43 -7.31 0.09
C ASN A 122 -24.37 -7.31 -1.44
N LEU A 123 -23.18 -7.39 -2.04
CA LEU A 123 -23.03 -7.46 -3.49
C LEU A 123 -23.43 -8.85 -4.01
N GLU A 124 -24.05 -8.85 -5.20
CA GLU A 124 -24.24 -10.09 -5.97
C GLU A 124 -22.90 -10.56 -6.52
N ILE A 125 -22.51 -11.79 -6.22
CA ILE A 125 -21.21 -12.35 -6.61
C ILE A 125 -21.36 -13.25 -7.83
N ILE A 126 -20.63 -12.95 -8.90
CA ILE A 126 -20.56 -13.77 -10.12
C ILE A 126 -19.16 -14.40 -10.20
N PRO A 127 -19.02 -15.71 -9.93
CA PRO A 127 -17.72 -16.37 -10.01
C PRO A 127 -17.30 -16.60 -11.46
N VAL A 128 -16.04 -16.26 -11.76
CA VAL A 128 -15.41 -16.40 -13.08
C VAL A 128 -14.07 -17.12 -12.93
N LEU A 129 -13.95 -18.30 -13.53
CA LEU A 129 -12.67 -18.99 -13.69
C LEU A 129 -11.97 -18.46 -14.93
N ASN A 130 -10.86 -17.78 -14.72
CA ASN A 130 -10.06 -17.18 -15.79
C ASN A 130 -8.85 -18.06 -16.15
N LYS A 131 -8.24 -17.79 -17.30
CA LYS A 131 -7.05 -18.46 -17.85
C LYS A 131 -7.29 -19.94 -18.18
N ILE A 132 -8.50 -20.31 -18.58
CA ILE A 132 -8.84 -21.70 -19.00
C ILE A 132 -8.10 -22.13 -20.27
N ASP A 133 -7.48 -21.21 -21.00
CA ASP A 133 -6.66 -21.44 -22.19
C ASP A 133 -5.26 -21.99 -21.88
N MET A 134 -4.86 -22.00 -20.60
CA MET A 134 -3.53 -22.48 -20.21
C MET A 134 -3.51 -24.00 -20.01
N ASP A 135 -2.45 -24.66 -20.48
CA ASP A 135 -2.26 -26.11 -20.32
C ASP A 135 -2.23 -26.58 -18.85
N ALA A 136 -1.85 -25.67 -17.95
CA ALA A 136 -1.80 -25.92 -16.51
C ALA A 136 -3.14 -25.67 -15.79
N ALA A 137 -4.21 -25.33 -16.51
CA ALA A 137 -5.51 -25.05 -15.91
C ALA A 137 -6.14 -26.31 -15.28
N MET A 138 -6.51 -26.20 -14.01
CA MET A 138 -7.15 -27.27 -13.22
C MET A 138 -8.63 -26.94 -13.01
N VAL A 139 -9.38 -26.80 -14.11
CA VAL A 139 -10.74 -26.24 -14.11
C VAL A 139 -11.65 -26.92 -13.08
N GLU A 140 -11.73 -28.27 -13.10
CA GLU A 140 -12.64 -29.02 -12.20
C GLU A 140 -12.24 -28.85 -10.72
N VAL A 141 -10.93 -28.91 -10.41
CA VAL A 141 -10.43 -28.72 -9.03
C VAL A 141 -10.74 -27.32 -8.51
N VAL A 142 -10.59 -26.30 -9.37
CA VAL A 142 -10.83 -24.91 -8.96
C VAL A 142 -12.33 -24.61 -8.89
N LYS A 143 -13.17 -25.24 -9.73
CA LYS A 143 -14.64 -25.20 -9.58
C LYS A 143 -15.06 -25.71 -8.19
N ASP A 144 -14.57 -26.89 -7.79
CA ASP A 144 -14.88 -27.46 -6.48
C ASP A 144 -14.51 -26.49 -5.34
N GLN A 145 -13.32 -25.85 -5.43
CA GLN A 145 -12.91 -24.82 -4.44
C GLN A 145 -13.87 -23.62 -4.39
N VAL A 146 -14.34 -23.15 -5.55
CA VAL A 146 -15.27 -22.02 -5.62
C VAL A 146 -16.64 -22.40 -5.09
N ILE A 147 -17.14 -23.62 -5.39
CA ILE A 147 -18.39 -24.16 -4.84
C ILE A 147 -18.30 -24.24 -3.31
N ASP A 148 -17.21 -24.80 -2.77
CA ASP A 148 -17.00 -24.91 -1.33
C ASP A 148 -16.95 -23.53 -0.65
N LEU A 149 -16.37 -22.52 -1.32
CA LEU A 149 -16.23 -21.16 -0.77
C LEU A 149 -17.54 -20.38 -0.81
N LEU A 150 -18.29 -20.45 -1.91
CA LEU A 150 -19.49 -19.62 -2.16
C LEU A 150 -20.80 -20.35 -1.82
N GLY A 151 -20.80 -21.69 -1.83
CA GLY A 151 -22.02 -22.49 -1.75
C GLY A 151 -22.92 -22.34 -2.96
N CYS A 152 -22.36 -21.98 -4.14
CA CYS A 152 -23.08 -21.83 -5.39
C CYS A 152 -23.18 -23.14 -6.17
N ASP A 153 -24.08 -23.19 -7.16
CA ASP A 153 -24.16 -24.32 -8.08
C ASP A 153 -23.05 -24.26 -9.14
N GLU A 154 -22.65 -25.41 -9.67
CA GLU A 154 -21.60 -25.49 -10.70
C GLU A 154 -21.93 -24.68 -11.96
N GLU A 155 -23.23 -24.62 -12.32
CA GLU A 155 -23.74 -23.88 -13.48
C GLU A 155 -23.59 -22.36 -13.33
N ASP A 156 -23.42 -21.84 -12.11
CA ASP A 156 -23.22 -20.42 -11.84
C ASP A 156 -21.80 -19.95 -12.14
N ILE A 157 -20.84 -20.88 -12.23
CA ILE A 157 -19.43 -20.59 -12.46
C ILE A 157 -19.16 -20.39 -13.95
N LEU A 158 -18.75 -19.18 -14.31
CA LEU A 158 -18.42 -18.84 -15.69
C LEU A 158 -16.97 -19.19 -16.01
N LEU A 159 -16.74 -19.76 -17.18
CA LEU A 159 -15.42 -20.11 -17.67
C LEU A 159 -14.94 -19.07 -18.68
N ALA A 160 -13.77 -18.49 -18.48
CA ALA A 160 -13.27 -17.40 -19.31
C ALA A 160 -11.76 -17.48 -19.58
N SER A 161 -11.36 -16.82 -20.65
CA SER A 161 -9.97 -16.47 -20.92
C SER A 161 -9.87 -15.00 -21.30
N GLY A 162 -9.32 -14.18 -20.39
CA GLY A 162 -9.02 -12.79 -20.68
C GLY A 162 -8.03 -12.62 -21.85
N LYS A 163 -7.20 -13.62 -22.12
CA LYS A 163 -6.26 -13.61 -23.24
C LYS A 163 -6.95 -13.80 -24.59
N THR A 164 -7.84 -14.76 -24.69
CA THR A 164 -8.48 -15.15 -25.97
C THR A 164 -9.84 -14.49 -26.18
N GLY A 165 -10.48 -13.96 -25.14
CA GLY A 165 -11.83 -13.41 -25.15
C GLY A 165 -12.93 -14.47 -25.01
N GLN A 166 -12.58 -15.75 -24.81
CA GLN A 166 -13.54 -16.83 -24.57
C GLN A 166 -14.32 -16.57 -23.28
N GLY A 167 -15.63 -16.79 -23.28
CA GLY A 167 -16.52 -16.65 -22.11
C GLY A 167 -16.92 -15.19 -21.79
N VAL A 168 -16.40 -14.19 -22.52
CA VAL A 168 -16.71 -12.78 -22.28
C VAL A 168 -18.18 -12.42 -22.56
N PRO A 169 -18.80 -12.90 -23.65
CA PRO A 169 -20.24 -12.68 -23.90
C PRO A 169 -21.12 -13.23 -22.77
N GLU A 170 -20.80 -14.39 -22.24
CA GLU A 170 -21.51 -15.05 -21.14
C GLU A 170 -21.37 -14.23 -19.83
N ILE A 171 -20.21 -13.63 -19.59
CA ILE A 171 -19.99 -12.72 -18.46
C ILE A 171 -20.87 -11.49 -18.61
N LEU A 172 -20.91 -10.86 -19.78
CA LEU A 172 -21.75 -9.67 -20.03
C LEU A 172 -23.26 -9.99 -19.86
N GLU A 173 -23.69 -11.16 -20.33
CA GLU A 173 -25.05 -11.65 -20.13
C GLU A 173 -25.36 -11.89 -18.64
N ALA A 174 -24.43 -12.48 -17.89
CA ALA A 174 -24.58 -12.72 -16.46
C ALA A 174 -24.64 -11.40 -15.67
N ILE A 175 -23.81 -10.40 -16.01
CA ILE A 175 -23.88 -9.05 -15.39
C ILE A 175 -25.28 -8.46 -15.56
N VAL A 176 -25.85 -8.50 -16.77
CA VAL A 176 -27.18 -7.95 -17.04
C VAL A 176 -28.27 -8.69 -16.27
N ASN A 177 -28.19 -10.03 -16.19
CA ASN A 177 -29.23 -10.87 -15.63
C ASN A 177 -29.16 -11.02 -14.11
N LYS A 178 -27.94 -11.11 -13.52
CA LYS A 178 -27.72 -11.39 -12.09
C LYS A 178 -27.49 -10.14 -11.27
N VAL A 179 -26.70 -9.15 -11.74
CA VAL A 179 -26.45 -7.92 -10.96
C VAL A 179 -27.75 -7.12 -10.84
N PRO A 180 -28.19 -6.78 -9.62
CA PRO A 180 -29.40 -6.00 -9.45
C PRO A 180 -29.22 -4.57 -9.99
N ALA A 181 -30.35 -3.94 -10.36
CA ALA A 181 -30.33 -2.52 -10.69
C ALA A 181 -30.14 -1.69 -9.40
N PRO A 182 -29.47 -0.52 -9.48
CA PRO A 182 -29.31 0.35 -8.32
C PRO A 182 -30.66 0.77 -7.76
N VAL A 183 -30.73 0.88 -6.43
CA VAL A 183 -31.93 1.27 -5.69
C VAL A 183 -31.74 2.70 -5.20
N GLY A 184 -32.77 3.54 -5.31
CA GLY A 184 -32.74 4.91 -4.82
C GLY A 184 -34.00 5.70 -5.25
N ASP A 185 -34.21 6.88 -4.67
CA ASP A 185 -35.32 7.76 -4.98
C ASP A 185 -34.88 8.97 -5.82
N PRO A 186 -35.27 9.06 -7.11
CA PRO A 186 -34.89 10.19 -7.95
C PRO A 186 -35.53 11.54 -7.52
N GLN A 187 -36.55 11.52 -6.65
CA GLN A 187 -37.22 12.72 -6.16
C GLN A 187 -36.70 13.19 -4.79
N ALA A 188 -35.88 12.38 -4.11
CA ALA A 188 -35.28 12.73 -2.85
C ALA A 188 -34.16 13.80 -3.03
N PRO A 189 -33.74 14.46 -1.95
CA PRO A 189 -32.55 15.31 -1.96
C PRO A 189 -31.32 14.56 -2.46
N LEU A 190 -30.43 15.28 -3.15
CA LEU A 190 -29.20 14.68 -3.67
C LEU A 190 -28.38 14.06 -2.55
N GLN A 191 -28.05 12.79 -2.72
CA GLN A 191 -27.03 12.07 -1.98
C GLN A 191 -26.14 11.34 -2.98
N ALA A 192 -24.86 11.73 -3.07
CA ALA A 192 -23.89 11.07 -3.93
C ALA A 192 -22.61 10.77 -3.14
N LEU A 193 -22.17 9.51 -3.20
CA LEU A 193 -20.97 9.03 -2.52
C LEU A 193 -19.74 9.25 -3.38
N ILE A 194 -18.73 9.94 -2.84
CA ILE A 194 -17.42 10.08 -3.49
C ILE A 194 -16.63 8.81 -3.21
N PHE A 195 -16.24 8.07 -4.25
CA PHE A 195 -15.42 6.87 -4.11
C PHE A 195 -13.97 7.07 -4.54
N ASP A 196 -13.66 8.08 -5.36
CA ASP A 196 -12.28 8.43 -5.76
C ASP A 196 -12.17 9.89 -6.18
N SER A 197 -10.93 10.41 -6.28
CA SER A 197 -10.67 11.74 -6.81
C SER A 197 -9.29 11.81 -7.49
N VAL A 198 -9.19 12.65 -8.53
CA VAL A 198 -7.95 12.89 -9.27
C VAL A 198 -7.72 14.39 -9.41
N PHE A 199 -6.50 14.83 -9.15
CA PHE A 199 -6.11 16.21 -9.38
C PHE A 199 -5.68 16.43 -10.84
N ASN A 200 -6.23 17.48 -11.44
CA ASN A 200 -5.84 17.96 -12.75
C ASN A 200 -5.32 19.40 -12.63
N SER A 201 -4.11 19.67 -13.12
CA SER A 201 -3.45 20.99 -12.98
C SER A 201 -4.26 22.15 -13.59
N PHE A 202 -5.12 21.88 -14.58
CA PHE A 202 -5.92 22.89 -15.26
C PHE A 202 -7.33 23.01 -14.72
N ARG A 203 -7.92 21.89 -14.24
CA ARG A 203 -9.34 21.81 -13.84
C ARG A 203 -9.55 21.72 -12.33
N GLY A 204 -8.46 21.54 -11.57
CA GLY A 204 -8.52 21.24 -10.14
C GLY A 204 -8.89 19.79 -9.87
N ILE A 205 -9.53 19.50 -8.74
CA ILE A 205 -9.92 18.15 -8.36
C ILE A 205 -11.16 17.73 -9.15
N ILE A 206 -11.08 16.54 -9.72
CA ILE A 206 -12.16 15.81 -10.36
C ILE A 206 -12.58 14.72 -9.37
N ALA A 207 -13.76 14.85 -8.75
CA ALA A 207 -14.28 13.85 -7.85
C ALA A 207 -15.19 12.88 -8.59
N TYR A 208 -14.95 11.58 -8.41
CA TYR A 208 -15.80 10.50 -8.94
C TYR A 208 -16.81 10.10 -7.88
N PHE A 209 -18.06 9.97 -8.29
CA PHE A 209 -19.15 9.69 -7.37
C PHE A 209 -20.20 8.77 -7.97
N LYS A 210 -20.97 8.11 -7.10
CA LYS A 210 -22.22 7.42 -7.42
C LYS A 210 -23.37 8.17 -6.81
N VAL A 211 -24.44 8.40 -7.57
CA VAL A 211 -25.67 9.02 -7.07
C VAL A 211 -26.56 7.94 -6.46
N GLU A 212 -26.76 8.00 -5.15
CA GLU A 212 -27.69 7.12 -4.44
C GLU A 212 -29.12 7.65 -4.55
N ASN A 213 -29.33 8.95 -4.32
CA ASN A 213 -30.62 9.60 -4.39
C ASN A 213 -30.56 10.94 -5.13
N GLY A 214 -31.66 11.32 -5.76
CA GLY A 214 -31.80 12.62 -6.42
C GLY A 214 -31.04 12.71 -7.75
N SER A 215 -30.59 13.91 -8.08
CA SER A 215 -29.77 14.16 -9.28
C SER A 215 -28.93 15.42 -9.10
N ILE A 216 -27.86 15.50 -9.88
CA ILE A 216 -26.95 16.65 -9.94
C ILE A 216 -26.86 17.17 -11.36
N LYS A 217 -26.90 18.50 -11.53
CA LYS A 217 -26.80 19.20 -12.82
C LYS A 217 -25.63 20.14 -12.84
N LYS A 218 -25.16 20.42 -14.04
CA LYS A 218 -24.20 21.50 -14.26
C LYS A 218 -24.79 22.82 -13.74
N GLY A 219 -24.00 23.55 -12.93
CA GLY A 219 -24.39 24.81 -12.32
C GLY A 219 -25.07 24.69 -10.95
N ASP A 220 -25.40 23.49 -10.48
CA ASP A 220 -25.94 23.29 -9.14
C ASP A 220 -24.92 23.72 -8.07
N LYS A 221 -25.42 24.34 -7.00
CA LYS A 221 -24.63 24.59 -5.80
C LYS A 221 -24.65 23.33 -4.95
N VAL A 222 -23.47 22.77 -4.74
CA VAL A 222 -23.26 21.53 -3.97
C VAL A 222 -22.50 21.79 -2.70
N LYS A 223 -22.75 20.96 -1.71
CA LYS A 223 -22.07 20.95 -0.42
C LYS A 223 -21.49 19.56 -0.18
N PHE A 224 -20.25 19.51 0.23
CA PHE A 224 -19.60 18.31 0.74
C PHE A 224 -19.96 18.15 2.23
N PHE A 225 -20.61 17.07 2.59
CA PHE A 225 -21.30 16.95 3.88
C PHE A 225 -20.34 17.01 5.07
N ASN A 226 -19.24 16.25 5.04
CA ASN A 226 -18.29 16.19 6.15
C ASN A 226 -17.39 17.42 6.25
N THR A 227 -16.94 17.96 5.11
CA THR A 227 -16.08 19.16 5.12
C THR A 227 -16.89 20.45 5.27
N GLY A 228 -18.20 20.41 5.03
CA GLY A 228 -19.11 21.57 5.09
C GLY A 228 -18.85 22.62 4.00
N LYS A 229 -17.93 22.37 3.07
CA LYS A 229 -17.56 23.31 2.00
C LYS A 229 -18.60 23.33 0.88
N GLU A 230 -18.85 24.50 0.32
CA GLU A 230 -19.82 24.72 -0.75
C GLU A 230 -19.11 25.13 -2.04
N TYR A 231 -19.56 24.56 -3.17
CA TYR A 231 -19.01 24.81 -4.50
C TYR A 231 -20.10 24.84 -5.55
N VAL A 232 -19.76 25.31 -6.74
CA VAL A 232 -20.61 25.20 -7.93
C VAL A 232 -20.12 24.02 -8.76
N ALA A 233 -21.04 23.19 -9.25
CA ALA A 233 -20.75 22.12 -10.20
C ALA A 233 -20.49 22.73 -11.58
N ASP A 234 -19.24 23.12 -11.87
CA ASP A 234 -18.85 23.73 -13.15
C ASP A 234 -19.09 22.76 -14.31
N GLU A 235 -18.80 21.49 -14.09
CA GLU A 235 -19.03 20.41 -15.04
C GLU A 235 -19.42 19.13 -14.29
N VAL A 236 -20.37 18.40 -14.82
CA VAL A 236 -20.71 17.02 -14.41
C VAL A 236 -20.74 16.15 -15.66
N GLY A 237 -20.46 14.87 -15.51
CA GLY A 237 -20.44 13.94 -16.64
C GLY A 237 -20.15 12.52 -16.22
N VAL A 238 -19.95 11.66 -17.22
CA VAL A 238 -19.59 10.25 -17.04
C VAL A 238 -18.19 9.99 -17.57
N LEU A 239 -17.51 9.01 -16.98
CA LEU A 239 -16.20 8.62 -17.44
C LEU A 239 -16.36 7.44 -18.41
N ARG A 240 -15.91 7.66 -19.65
CA ARG A 240 -15.59 6.61 -20.62
C ARG A 240 -14.07 6.51 -20.67
N MET A 241 -13.45 6.39 -21.81
CA MET A 241 -11.99 6.57 -21.91
C MET A 241 -11.55 8.04 -21.70
N LYS A 242 -12.49 8.96 -21.81
CA LYS A 242 -12.31 10.40 -21.56
C LYS A 242 -13.51 10.91 -20.77
N LEU A 243 -13.32 12.03 -20.12
CA LEU A 243 -14.40 12.75 -19.48
C LEU A 243 -15.45 13.13 -20.52
N CYS A 244 -16.68 12.67 -20.34
CA CYS A 244 -17.81 12.94 -21.22
C CYS A 244 -18.81 13.81 -20.48
N PRO A 245 -18.83 15.15 -20.69
CA PRO A 245 -19.76 16.06 -20.04
C PRO A 245 -21.21 15.69 -20.32
N LYS A 246 -22.05 15.82 -19.30
CA LYS A 246 -23.51 15.67 -19.37
C LYS A 246 -24.20 16.82 -18.67
N ASP A 247 -25.44 17.08 -19.03
CA ASP A 247 -26.24 18.14 -18.39
C ASP A 247 -26.69 17.70 -16.99
N GLU A 248 -26.94 16.41 -16.79
CA GLU A 248 -27.46 15.84 -15.54
C GLU A 248 -26.92 14.41 -15.31
N ILE A 249 -26.59 14.08 -14.06
CA ILE A 249 -26.34 12.72 -13.58
C ILE A 249 -27.44 12.37 -12.58
N LYS A 250 -28.02 11.17 -12.73
CA LYS A 250 -29.23 10.75 -12.01
C LYS A 250 -28.97 9.61 -11.05
N THR A 251 -29.94 9.34 -10.18
CA THR A 251 -29.94 8.21 -9.26
C THR A 251 -29.51 6.91 -9.95
N GLY A 252 -28.55 6.23 -9.36
CA GLY A 252 -27.95 4.99 -9.84
C GLY A 252 -26.79 5.17 -10.83
N ASP A 253 -26.57 6.37 -11.37
CA ASP A 253 -25.44 6.62 -12.27
C ASP A 253 -24.14 6.86 -11.50
N VAL A 254 -23.05 6.42 -12.12
CA VAL A 254 -21.68 6.75 -11.73
C VAL A 254 -21.19 7.89 -12.62
N GLY A 255 -20.65 8.94 -11.99
CA GLY A 255 -20.22 10.13 -12.70
C GLY A 255 -19.05 10.86 -12.06
N TYR A 256 -18.71 12.01 -12.60
CA TYR A 256 -17.71 12.91 -12.05
C TYR A 256 -18.25 14.33 -11.91
N ILE A 257 -17.64 15.09 -11.00
CA ILE A 257 -17.86 16.52 -10.83
C ILE A 257 -16.53 17.28 -10.88
N ILE A 258 -16.55 18.44 -11.52
CA ILE A 258 -15.48 19.43 -11.50
C ILE A 258 -16.05 20.70 -10.90
N SER A 259 -15.40 21.21 -9.86
CA SER A 259 -15.86 22.39 -9.09
C SER A 259 -14.74 23.39 -8.81
N GLY A 260 -13.63 23.31 -9.57
CA GLY A 260 -12.49 24.22 -9.42
C GLY A 260 -11.74 24.11 -8.08
N ILE A 261 -11.94 23.04 -7.33
CA ILE A 261 -11.32 22.80 -6.03
C ILE A 261 -9.82 22.53 -6.24
N LYS A 262 -8.96 23.20 -5.47
CA LYS A 262 -7.51 23.12 -5.60
C LYS A 262 -6.83 22.36 -4.45
N SER A 263 -7.55 22.07 -3.38
CA SER A 263 -7.01 21.42 -2.18
C SER A 263 -7.67 20.06 -1.96
N ALA A 264 -6.88 19.00 -1.86
CA ALA A 264 -7.38 17.64 -1.60
C ALA A 264 -8.06 17.51 -0.23
N VAL A 265 -7.65 18.32 0.74
CA VAL A 265 -8.26 18.34 2.08
C VAL A 265 -9.73 18.71 2.04
N GLU A 266 -10.18 19.41 1.00
CA GLU A 266 -11.57 19.88 0.82
C GLU A 266 -12.48 18.83 0.17
N VAL A 267 -11.90 17.78 -0.44
CA VAL A 267 -12.64 16.67 -1.08
C VAL A 267 -12.13 15.36 -0.50
N LYS A 268 -12.79 14.89 0.52
CA LYS A 268 -12.43 13.59 1.12
C LYS A 268 -13.16 12.45 0.39
N VAL A 269 -12.43 11.43 0.01
CA VAL A 269 -13.02 10.20 -0.53
C VAL A 269 -13.87 9.54 0.56
N GLY A 270 -15.09 9.09 0.22
CA GLY A 270 -16.11 8.63 1.18
C GLY A 270 -17.05 9.73 1.68
N ASP A 271 -16.80 11.01 1.32
CA ASP A 271 -17.75 12.09 1.67
C ASP A 271 -19.01 12.04 0.79
N THR A 272 -20.06 12.68 1.26
CA THR A 272 -21.35 12.77 0.59
C THR A 272 -21.52 14.14 -0.05
N ILE A 273 -21.84 14.17 -1.34
CA ILE A 273 -22.25 15.39 -2.05
C ILE A 273 -23.76 15.56 -1.91
N THR A 274 -24.18 16.75 -1.49
CA THR A 274 -25.60 17.16 -1.45
C THR A 274 -25.80 18.54 -2.08
N LYS A 275 -27.04 18.96 -2.30
CA LYS A 275 -27.34 20.33 -2.79
C LYS A 275 -27.44 21.31 -1.62
N VAL A 276 -26.95 22.52 -1.83
CA VAL A 276 -27.08 23.61 -0.84
C VAL A 276 -28.53 24.00 -0.60
N ASP A 277 -29.31 24.07 -1.68
CA ASP A 277 -30.73 24.53 -1.63
C ASP A 277 -31.67 23.48 -1.03
N ALA A 278 -31.30 22.19 -1.12
CA ALA A 278 -32.10 21.08 -0.59
C ALA A 278 -31.13 19.99 -0.05
N PRO A 279 -30.51 20.24 1.11
CA PRO A 279 -29.52 19.31 1.66
C PRO A 279 -30.20 18.01 2.13
N CYS A 280 -29.50 16.90 2.00
CA CYS A 280 -29.88 15.62 2.60
C CYS A 280 -29.78 15.70 4.14
N ALA A 281 -30.62 14.92 4.83
CA ALA A 281 -30.65 14.90 6.29
C ALA A 281 -29.43 14.24 6.91
N GLU A 282 -28.89 13.19 6.25
CA GLU A 282 -27.78 12.37 6.74
C GLU A 282 -26.78 12.11 5.62
N ALA A 283 -25.50 11.96 5.99
CA ALA A 283 -24.47 11.48 5.05
C ALA A 283 -24.69 10.00 4.74
N ILE A 284 -24.20 9.55 3.59
CA ILE A 284 -24.14 8.12 3.27
C ILE A 284 -23.18 7.46 4.28
N ALA A 285 -23.62 6.35 4.88
CA ALA A 285 -22.82 5.62 5.85
C ALA A 285 -21.56 5.03 5.22
N GLY A 286 -20.49 4.88 6.04
CA GLY A 286 -19.24 4.24 5.59
C GLY A 286 -18.07 5.20 5.38
N PHE A 287 -18.22 6.49 5.76
CA PHE A 287 -17.06 7.37 5.81
C PHE A 287 -16.17 6.99 6.99
N GLU A 288 -14.99 6.47 6.68
CA GLU A 288 -13.92 6.25 7.66
C GLU A 288 -12.67 7.02 7.21
N GLU A 289 -12.02 7.68 8.14
CA GLU A 289 -10.75 8.34 7.87
C GLU A 289 -9.64 7.30 7.83
N VAL A 290 -8.91 7.25 6.72
CA VAL A 290 -7.78 6.33 6.58
C VAL A 290 -6.66 6.75 7.50
N LYS A 291 -6.23 5.85 8.39
CA LYS A 291 -5.08 6.09 9.25
C LYS A 291 -3.86 5.37 8.69
N PRO A 292 -2.76 6.07 8.44
CA PRO A 292 -1.53 5.41 8.04
C PRO A 292 -1.02 4.52 9.17
N MET A 293 -0.43 3.40 8.79
CA MET A 293 0.06 2.38 9.74
C MET A 293 1.58 2.25 9.73
N VAL A 294 2.22 2.64 8.63
CA VAL A 294 3.67 2.61 8.45
C VAL A 294 4.18 4.04 8.28
N PHE A 295 5.20 4.39 9.01
CA PHE A 295 5.78 5.73 9.00
C PHE A 295 7.27 5.68 8.66
N ALA A 296 7.71 6.54 7.74
CA ALA A 296 9.13 6.71 7.43
C ALA A 296 9.46 8.19 7.24
N GLY A 297 10.67 8.58 7.59
CA GLY A 297 11.20 9.89 7.22
C GLY A 297 11.63 9.87 5.76
N VAL A 298 11.27 10.90 5.00
CA VAL A 298 11.66 11.12 3.61
C VAL A 298 12.49 12.41 3.54
N TYR A 299 13.71 12.29 3.08
CA TYR A 299 14.67 13.39 3.06
C TYR A 299 15.23 13.57 1.64
N PRO A 300 15.42 14.82 1.17
CA PRO A 300 16.09 15.04 -0.11
C PRO A 300 17.57 14.68 0.00
N ILE A 301 18.20 14.34 -1.10
CA ILE A 301 19.66 14.08 -1.12
C ILE A 301 20.42 15.38 -0.88
N GLU A 302 20.05 16.43 -1.57
CA GLU A 302 20.64 17.75 -1.41
C GLU A 302 19.74 18.62 -0.50
N SER A 303 20.35 19.30 0.49
CA SER A 303 19.57 20.03 1.51
C SER A 303 18.80 21.25 0.96
N ASP A 304 19.17 21.77 -0.19
CA ASP A 304 18.51 22.88 -0.89
C ASP A 304 17.25 22.43 -1.64
N GLU A 305 17.05 21.13 -1.86
CA GLU A 305 15.84 20.56 -2.49
C GLU A 305 14.65 20.35 -1.51
N TYR A 306 14.76 20.81 -0.26
CA TYR A 306 13.70 20.63 0.75
C TYR A 306 12.34 21.19 0.31
N GLU A 307 12.32 22.40 -0.25
CA GLU A 307 11.07 23.03 -0.71
C GLU A 307 10.51 22.34 -1.97
N ASP A 308 11.38 21.80 -2.83
CA ASP A 308 10.96 21.04 -4.00
C ASP A 308 10.36 19.67 -3.59
N LEU A 309 10.95 19.00 -2.60
CA LEU A 309 10.38 17.80 -2.00
C LEU A 309 9.00 18.08 -1.38
N ARG A 310 8.86 19.20 -0.64
CA ARG A 310 7.58 19.63 -0.08
C ARG A 310 6.52 19.80 -1.14
N ALA A 311 6.84 20.55 -2.20
CA ALA A 311 5.92 20.80 -3.31
C ALA A 311 5.55 19.50 -4.05
N SER A 312 6.48 18.54 -4.14
CA SER A 312 6.25 17.23 -4.75
C SER A 312 5.32 16.35 -3.89
N LEU A 313 5.54 16.32 -2.58
CA LEU A 313 4.66 15.61 -1.64
C LEU A 313 3.24 16.22 -1.61
N GLU A 314 3.11 17.55 -1.62
CA GLU A 314 1.82 18.24 -1.72
C GLU A 314 1.07 17.85 -3.00
N LYS A 315 1.77 17.78 -4.15
CA LYS A 315 1.17 17.34 -5.41
C LYS A 315 0.78 15.86 -5.40
N LEU A 316 1.61 14.99 -4.80
CA LEU A 316 1.25 13.58 -4.62
C LEU A 316 0.01 13.40 -3.75
N GLN A 317 -0.07 14.14 -2.65
CA GLN A 317 -1.21 14.11 -1.73
C GLN A 317 -2.53 14.52 -2.40
N LEU A 318 -2.48 15.40 -3.42
CA LEU A 318 -3.66 15.76 -4.22
C LEU A 318 -4.27 14.56 -4.95
N ASN A 319 -3.44 13.57 -5.29
CA ASN A 319 -3.82 12.36 -5.99
C ASN A 319 -3.89 11.13 -5.09
N ASP A 320 -3.44 11.25 -3.85
CA ASP A 320 -3.34 10.15 -2.89
C ASP A 320 -3.73 10.67 -1.50
N ALA A 321 -5.01 10.59 -1.20
CA ALA A 321 -5.57 11.08 0.06
C ALA A 321 -5.09 10.31 1.29
N SER A 322 -4.47 9.14 1.11
CA SER A 322 -3.93 8.32 2.19
C SER A 322 -2.53 8.73 2.62
N LEU A 323 -1.80 9.46 1.76
CA LEU A 323 -0.48 9.99 2.08
C LEU A 323 -0.59 11.17 3.06
N VAL A 324 0.01 11.00 4.23
CA VAL A 324 0.11 12.06 5.26
C VAL A 324 1.57 12.40 5.45
N PHE A 325 1.91 13.67 5.60
CA PHE A 325 3.28 14.08 5.88
C PHE A 325 3.35 15.32 6.76
N ASP A 326 4.33 15.32 7.66
CA ASP A 326 4.64 16.43 8.56
C ASP A 326 6.13 16.76 8.47
N PRO A 327 6.52 18.05 8.63
CA PRO A 327 7.93 18.43 8.68
C PRO A 327 8.69 17.68 9.78
N GLU A 328 9.85 17.16 9.45
CA GLU A 328 10.75 16.47 10.37
C GLU A 328 12.19 16.95 10.17
N SER A 329 13.00 16.87 11.22
CA SER A 329 14.43 17.11 11.13
C SER A 329 15.21 15.96 11.74
N SER A 330 16.28 15.55 11.06
CA SER A 330 17.23 14.55 11.50
C SER A 330 18.60 15.19 11.70
N LEU A 331 19.30 14.81 12.75
CA LEU A 331 20.67 15.28 12.97
C LEU A 331 21.62 14.77 11.88
N ALA A 332 21.32 13.61 11.30
CA ALA A 332 22.13 12.97 10.26
C ALA A 332 21.77 13.42 8.84
N LEU A 333 20.47 13.66 8.56
CA LEU A 333 19.94 13.87 7.20
C LEU A 333 19.45 15.31 6.96
N GLY A 334 19.39 16.16 8.00
CA GLY A 334 18.89 17.52 7.89
C GLY A 334 17.36 17.61 7.92
N PHE A 335 16.79 18.51 7.11
CA PHE A 335 15.35 18.73 7.04
C PHE A 335 14.69 17.79 6.02
N GLY A 336 13.54 17.25 6.39
CA GLY A 336 12.74 16.36 5.57
C GLY A 336 11.31 16.28 6.08
N PHE A 337 10.63 15.18 5.76
CA PHE A 337 9.23 14.98 6.13
C PHE A 337 9.04 13.60 6.74
N ARG A 338 8.27 13.52 7.82
CA ARG A 338 7.72 12.27 8.34
C ARG A 338 6.48 11.94 7.54
N CYS A 339 6.55 10.89 6.73
CA CYS A 339 5.44 10.45 5.90
C CYS A 339 4.77 9.22 6.52
N GLY A 340 3.44 9.19 6.46
CA GLY A 340 2.62 8.05 6.83
C GLY A 340 2.07 7.35 5.59
N PHE A 341 2.13 6.02 5.59
CA PHE A 341 1.77 5.14 4.48
C PHE A 341 0.81 4.05 4.96
N LEU A 342 0.01 3.50 4.04
CA LEU A 342 -0.88 2.38 4.31
C LEU A 342 -0.11 1.08 4.60
N GLY A 343 0.99 0.88 3.86
CA GLY A 343 1.86 -0.27 3.98
C GLY A 343 3.18 -0.06 3.25
N LEU A 344 3.97 -1.12 3.10
CA LEU A 344 5.27 -1.05 2.42
C LEU A 344 5.17 -0.83 0.92
N LEU A 345 4.22 -1.49 0.26
CA LEU A 345 4.02 -1.30 -1.18
C LEU A 345 3.62 0.15 -1.47
N HIS A 346 2.78 0.75 -0.61
CA HIS A 346 2.42 2.15 -0.73
C HIS A 346 3.66 3.06 -0.58
N LEU A 347 4.56 2.78 0.38
CA LEU A 347 5.82 3.51 0.54
C LEU A 347 6.69 3.41 -0.73
N GLU A 348 6.87 2.20 -1.27
CA GLU A 348 7.63 1.99 -2.50
C GLU A 348 7.04 2.74 -3.70
N ILE A 349 5.72 2.73 -3.82
CA ILE A 349 5.01 3.45 -4.89
C ILE A 349 5.22 4.96 -4.77
N VAL A 350 5.10 5.51 -3.58
CA VAL A 350 5.32 6.95 -3.34
C VAL A 350 6.77 7.34 -3.67
N GLN A 351 7.76 6.53 -3.26
CA GLN A 351 9.17 6.77 -3.61
C GLN A 351 9.40 6.76 -5.13
N GLU A 352 8.88 5.74 -5.80
CA GLU A 352 9.03 5.60 -7.24
C GLU A 352 8.34 6.75 -8.00
N ARG A 353 7.19 7.22 -7.51
CA ARG A 353 6.49 8.37 -8.07
C ARG A 353 7.24 9.68 -7.84
N LEU A 354 7.83 9.89 -6.66
CA LEU A 354 8.70 11.04 -6.39
C LEU A 354 9.86 11.09 -7.39
N PHE A 355 10.48 9.94 -7.64
CA PHE A 355 11.57 9.83 -8.60
C PHE A 355 11.12 10.06 -10.05
N ARG A 356 10.06 9.38 -10.52
CA ARG A 356 9.65 9.40 -11.94
C ARG A 356 8.86 10.64 -12.35
N GLU A 357 7.94 11.09 -11.48
CA GLU A 357 7.01 12.17 -11.81
C GLU A 357 7.60 13.55 -11.49
N PHE A 358 8.51 13.63 -10.50
CA PHE A 358 9.05 14.90 -9.99
C PHE A 358 10.57 15.02 -10.06
N ASP A 359 11.28 14.00 -10.58
CA ASP A 359 12.75 13.94 -10.66
C ASP A 359 13.39 14.16 -9.26
N MET A 360 12.73 13.67 -8.21
CA MET A 360 13.11 13.88 -6.82
C MET A 360 13.70 12.59 -6.22
N ASP A 361 15.01 12.58 -6.08
CA ASP A 361 15.73 11.49 -5.40
C ASP A 361 15.70 11.69 -3.88
N CYS A 362 15.21 10.70 -3.14
CA CYS A 362 14.99 10.80 -1.71
C CYS A 362 15.66 9.67 -0.93
N ILE A 363 16.10 9.98 0.29
CA ILE A 363 16.51 9.01 1.29
C ILE A 363 15.32 8.73 2.19
N THR A 364 14.92 7.45 2.31
CA THR A 364 13.92 7.02 3.29
C THR A 364 14.60 6.38 4.49
N THR A 365 14.12 6.73 5.67
CA THR A 365 14.54 6.08 6.92
C THR A 365 13.89 4.72 7.07
N VAL A 366 14.34 3.96 8.07
CA VAL A 366 13.73 2.68 8.44
C VAL A 366 12.24 2.88 8.74
N PRO A 367 11.32 2.16 8.07
CA PRO A 367 9.90 2.24 8.37
C PRO A 367 9.61 1.79 9.80
N ASN A 368 8.72 2.50 10.47
CA ASN A 368 8.22 2.18 11.78
C ASN A 368 6.69 2.14 11.77
N VAL A 369 6.12 1.37 12.68
CA VAL A 369 4.67 1.38 12.91
C VAL A 369 4.30 2.44 13.95
N SER A 370 3.00 2.73 14.09
CA SER A 370 2.49 3.59 15.16
C SER A 370 2.42 2.80 16.47
N TYR A 371 3.09 3.27 17.51
CA TYR A 371 3.06 2.70 18.85
C TYR A 371 2.25 3.60 19.79
N LYS A 372 1.52 3.00 20.71
CA LYS A 372 0.87 3.71 21.80
C LYS A 372 1.72 3.61 23.06
N VAL A 373 2.13 4.74 23.58
CA VAL A 373 2.97 4.82 24.78
C VAL A 373 2.16 5.44 25.91
N TYR A 374 2.01 4.71 26.97
CA TYR A 374 1.36 5.19 28.20
C TYR A 374 2.43 5.66 29.17
N THR A 375 2.32 6.92 29.60
CA THR A 375 3.26 7.48 30.56
C THR A 375 2.85 7.18 32.00
N THR A 376 3.82 7.21 32.92
CA THR A 376 3.57 7.11 34.37
C THR A 376 2.68 8.23 34.93
N GLN A 377 2.45 9.28 34.14
CA GLN A 377 1.53 10.38 34.48
C GLN A 377 0.11 10.16 33.95
N GLY A 378 -0.13 9.05 33.21
CA GLY A 378 -1.43 8.68 32.66
C GLY A 378 -1.74 9.31 31.30
N GLU A 379 -0.75 9.87 30.62
CA GLU A 379 -0.90 10.37 29.25
C GLU A 379 -0.73 9.25 28.23
N GLU A 380 -1.56 9.24 27.18
CA GLU A 380 -1.44 8.36 26.01
C GLU A 380 -0.79 9.16 24.88
N LEU A 381 0.32 8.65 24.34
CA LEU A 381 1.08 9.25 23.27
C LEU A 381 1.17 8.30 22.07
N ASP A 382 0.84 8.78 20.88
CA ASP A 382 1.10 8.08 19.63
C ASP A 382 2.54 8.37 19.18
N VAL A 383 3.39 7.34 19.14
CA VAL A 383 4.80 7.45 18.79
C VAL A 383 5.04 6.77 17.44
N HIS A 384 5.34 7.58 16.43
CA HIS A 384 5.64 7.13 15.06
C HIS A 384 7.15 7.16 14.75
N ASN A 385 7.93 7.83 15.59
CA ASN A 385 9.38 7.96 15.46
C ASN A 385 10.06 7.51 16.75
N PRO A 386 11.05 6.60 16.69
CA PRO A 386 11.82 6.20 17.87
C PRO A 386 12.47 7.37 18.64
N SER A 387 12.78 8.48 17.95
CA SER A 387 13.34 9.67 18.58
C SER A 387 12.32 10.40 19.47
N GLY A 388 11.01 10.22 19.23
CA GLY A 388 9.94 10.78 20.04
C GLY A 388 9.59 9.96 21.29
N LEU A 389 10.26 8.82 21.52
CA LEU A 389 9.99 7.98 22.68
C LEU A 389 10.41 8.70 23.96
N PRO A 390 9.53 8.82 24.98
CA PRO A 390 9.88 9.38 26.28
C PRO A 390 11.03 8.64 26.96
N ALA A 391 11.66 9.26 27.96
CA ALA A 391 12.67 8.59 28.75
C ALA A 391 12.10 7.32 29.40
N PRO A 392 12.84 6.19 29.47
CA PRO A 392 12.34 4.91 29.98
C PRO A 392 11.70 4.98 31.36
N THR A 393 12.12 5.94 32.20
CA THR A 393 11.57 6.16 33.54
C THR A 393 10.18 6.79 33.55
N LEU A 394 9.76 7.38 32.43
CA LEU A 394 8.45 8.01 32.26
C LEU A 394 7.43 7.08 31.56
N ILE A 395 7.86 5.93 31.10
CA ILE A 395 7.04 4.97 30.39
C ILE A 395 6.47 3.95 31.40
N ASP A 396 5.15 3.79 31.42
CA ASP A 396 4.46 2.75 32.15
C ASP A 396 4.37 1.48 31.30
N ARG A 397 3.82 1.58 30.08
CA ARG A 397 3.71 0.50 29.12
C ARG A 397 3.74 1.01 27.68
N ILE A 398 4.09 0.12 26.75
CA ILE A 398 4.04 0.37 25.31
C ILE A 398 3.15 -0.69 24.67
N GLU A 399 2.22 -0.26 23.83
CA GLU A 399 1.41 -1.14 23.01
C GLU A 399 1.84 -1.05 21.55
N GLU A 400 1.92 -2.21 20.88
CA GLU A 400 2.19 -2.32 19.45
C GLU A 400 0.96 -2.81 18.68
N PRO A 401 0.80 -2.39 17.40
CA PRO A 401 -0.31 -2.86 16.57
C PRO A 401 -0.13 -4.32 16.18
N TYR A 402 -1.22 -5.10 16.30
CA TYR A 402 -1.32 -6.49 15.89
C TYR A 402 -2.20 -6.64 14.66
N ILE A 403 -1.85 -7.59 13.83
CA ILE A 403 -2.62 -8.00 12.67
C ILE A 403 -3.08 -9.44 12.79
N ARG A 404 -4.21 -9.76 12.15
CA ARG A 404 -4.59 -11.11 11.78
C ARG A 404 -4.05 -11.38 10.39
N ALA A 405 -2.98 -12.17 10.31
CA ALA A 405 -2.34 -12.59 9.08
C ALA A 405 -2.98 -13.89 8.57
N GLN A 406 -3.42 -13.91 7.33
CA GLN A 406 -3.94 -15.09 6.63
C GLN A 406 -2.94 -15.52 5.57
N VAL A 407 -2.48 -16.76 5.65
CA VAL A 407 -1.55 -17.36 4.70
C VAL A 407 -2.20 -18.57 4.07
N ILE A 408 -2.35 -18.58 2.74
CA ILE A 408 -2.80 -19.76 1.99
C ILE A 408 -1.64 -20.29 1.17
N SER A 409 -1.34 -21.58 1.30
CA SER A 409 -0.23 -22.22 0.59
C SER A 409 -0.47 -23.70 0.35
N LYS A 410 0.43 -24.35 -0.40
CA LYS A 410 0.45 -25.80 -0.49
C LYS A 410 0.82 -26.44 0.84
N SER A 411 0.21 -27.59 1.15
CA SER A 411 0.41 -28.33 2.41
C SER A 411 1.87 -28.71 2.65
N GLU A 412 2.68 -28.92 1.60
CA GLU A 412 4.11 -29.22 1.71
C GLU A 412 4.93 -28.11 2.37
N PHE A 413 4.48 -26.85 2.29
CA PHE A 413 5.16 -25.69 2.88
C PHE A 413 4.64 -25.33 4.27
N PHE A 414 3.70 -26.10 4.83
CA PHE A 414 3.11 -25.86 6.15
C PHE A 414 4.17 -25.65 7.25
N GLY A 415 5.13 -26.60 7.37
CA GLY A 415 6.16 -26.53 8.42
C GLY A 415 7.07 -25.31 8.32
N PRO A 416 7.66 -25.01 7.15
CA PRO A 416 8.44 -23.79 6.94
C PRO A 416 7.68 -22.49 7.21
N ILE A 417 6.42 -22.39 6.78
CA ILE A 417 5.57 -21.20 7.00
C ILE A 417 5.25 -21.04 8.49
N MET A 418 4.86 -22.15 9.15
CA MET A 418 4.62 -22.17 10.59
C MET A 418 5.83 -21.64 11.35
N LYS A 419 7.03 -22.14 11.02
CA LYS A 419 8.28 -21.69 11.66
C LYS A 419 8.51 -20.20 11.43
N LEU A 420 8.38 -19.72 10.18
CA LEU A 420 8.55 -18.29 9.87
C LEU A 420 7.62 -17.41 10.71
N CYS A 421 6.33 -17.75 10.80
CA CYS A 421 5.36 -16.98 11.57
C CYS A 421 5.67 -17.00 13.07
N LEU A 422 6.07 -18.14 13.62
CA LEU A 422 6.48 -18.25 15.04
C LEU A 422 7.76 -17.46 15.33
N ASP A 423 8.75 -17.49 14.44
CA ASP A 423 9.99 -16.71 14.56
C ASP A 423 9.71 -15.19 14.54
N LYS A 424 8.58 -14.77 13.94
CA LYS A 424 8.06 -13.40 13.91
C LYS A 424 7.04 -13.11 15.04
N ARG A 425 7.16 -13.77 16.17
CA ARG A 425 6.27 -13.62 17.36
C ARG A 425 4.79 -13.88 17.06
N GLY A 426 4.50 -14.58 15.95
CA GLY A 426 3.13 -14.93 15.57
C GLY A 426 2.54 -16.00 16.48
N VAL A 427 1.25 -15.84 16.78
CA VAL A 427 0.44 -16.82 17.51
C VAL A 427 -0.55 -17.45 16.56
N LEU A 428 -0.51 -18.78 16.39
CA LEU A 428 -1.47 -19.48 15.53
C LEU A 428 -2.87 -19.37 16.13
N VAL A 429 -3.80 -18.89 15.34
CA VAL A 429 -5.22 -18.75 15.74
C VAL A 429 -6.05 -19.90 15.20
N SER A 430 -5.90 -20.22 13.93
CA SER A 430 -6.59 -21.35 13.29
C SER A 430 -5.80 -21.88 12.09
N GLN A 431 -6.08 -23.14 11.76
CA GLN A 431 -5.60 -23.78 10.54
C GLN A 431 -6.76 -24.55 9.91
N HIS A 432 -6.92 -24.41 8.59
CA HIS A 432 -7.92 -25.11 7.82
C HIS A 432 -7.30 -25.71 6.56
N PHE A 433 -7.56 -26.99 6.30
CA PHE A 433 -7.19 -27.60 5.04
C PHE A 433 -8.33 -27.36 4.05
N LEU A 434 -8.10 -26.45 3.11
CA LEU A 434 -9.07 -26.14 2.05
C LEU A 434 -9.21 -27.32 1.09
N THR A 435 -8.11 -28.04 0.83
CA THR A 435 -8.05 -29.29 0.11
C THR A 435 -6.94 -30.17 0.70
N SER A 436 -6.77 -31.40 0.22
CA SER A 436 -5.65 -32.26 0.61
C SER A 436 -4.27 -31.63 0.33
N GLU A 437 -4.19 -30.72 -0.66
CA GLU A 437 -2.95 -30.08 -1.09
C GLU A 437 -2.80 -28.63 -0.62
N ARG A 438 -3.86 -28.01 -0.07
CA ARG A 438 -3.87 -26.59 0.31
C ARG A 438 -4.28 -26.38 1.75
N VAL A 439 -3.56 -25.51 2.43
CA VAL A 439 -3.81 -25.12 3.82
C VAL A 439 -3.90 -23.60 3.95
N GLU A 440 -4.85 -23.18 4.74
CA GLU A 440 -5.02 -21.83 5.25
C GLU A 440 -4.52 -21.77 6.69
N LEU A 441 -3.71 -20.78 7.00
CA LEU A 441 -3.14 -20.51 8.31
C LEU A 441 -3.46 -19.10 8.73
N ASN A 442 -4.06 -18.94 9.90
CA ASN A 442 -4.37 -17.64 10.47
C ASN A 442 -3.53 -17.41 11.73
N PHE A 443 -2.76 -16.31 11.74
CA PHE A 443 -1.90 -15.91 12.84
C PHE A 443 -2.23 -14.52 13.34
N ASP A 444 -2.08 -14.30 14.64
CA ASP A 444 -1.92 -12.96 15.19
C ASP A 444 -0.43 -12.64 15.24
N ILE A 445 0.01 -11.61 14.52
CA ILE A 445 1.41 -11.20 14.40
C ILE A 445 1.52 -9.70 14.68
N PRO A 446 2.56 -9.22 15.39
CA PRO A 446 2.82 -7.78 15.47
C PRO A 446 3.12 -7.19 14.09
N LEU A 447 2.48 -6.07 13.75
CA LEU A 447 2.66 -5.43 12.43
C LEU A 447 4.13 -5.10 12.16
N ALA A 448 4.89 -4.68 13.18
CA ALA A 448 6.30 -4.35 13.05
C ALA A 448 7.16 -5.52 12.53
N GLU A 449 6.77 -6.77 12.79
CA GLU A 449 7.53 -7.95 12.39
C GLU A 449 7.34 -8.31 10.91
N ILE A 450 6.29 -7.83 10.28
CA ILE A 450 6.02 -8.09 8.85
C ILE A 450 6.55 -6.99 7.93
N VAL A 451 6.78 -5.78 8.47
CA VAL A 451 7.16 -4.58 7.70
C VAL A 451 8.50 -4.73 6.99
N PHE A 452 9.42 -5.60 7.42
CA PHE A 452 10.76 -5.65 6.84
C PHE A 452 10.94 -6.70 5.74
N ASP A 453 10.97 -7.96 6.08
CA ASP A 453 11.42 -9.04 5.20
C ASP A 453 10.46 -10.23 5.12
N PHE A 454 9.32 -10.11 5.79
CA PHE A 454 8.39 -11.23 5.95
C PHE A 454 7.85 -11.75 4.61
N TYR A 455 7.41 -10.85 3.74
CA TYR A 455 6.81 -11.22 2.46
C TYR A 455 7.81 -11.90 1.52
N ASP A 456 9.04 -11.38 1.44
CA ASP A 456 10.11 -11.95 0.63
C ASP A 456 10.51 -13.33 1.14
N LYS A 457 10.63 -13.49 2.46
CA LYS A 457 10.87 -14.78 3.10
C LYS A 457 9.73 -15.77 2.87
N LEU A 458 8.49 -15.33 3.02
CA LEU A 458 7.31 -16.15 2.76
C LEU A 458 7.29 -16.65 1.32
N LYS A 459 7.54 -15.76 0.37
CA LYS A 459 7.65 -16.09 -1.06
C LYS A 459 8.77 -17.09 -1.32
N SER A 460 9.95 -16.86 -0.73
CA SER A 460 11.12 -17.72 -0.91
C SER A 460 10.89 -19.13 -0.38
N ILE A 461 10.44 -19.28 0.87
CA ILE A 461 10.23 -20.61 1.50
C ILE A 461 9.10 -21.41 0.87
N SER A 462 8.11 -20.71 0.32
CA SER A 462 6.97 -21.33 -0.37
C SER A 462 7.17 -21.47 -1.87
N LYS A 463 8.34 -21.10 -2.40
CA LYS A 463 8.63 -21.06 -3.85
C LYS A 463 7.58 -20.29 -4.66
N GLY A 464 7.01 -19.24 -4.07
CA GLY A 464 5.97 -18.41 -4.67
C GLY A 464 4.55 -18.97 -4.57
N TYR A 465 4.33 -20.09 -3.90
CA TYR A 465 3.00 -20.69 -3.75
C TYR A 465 2.19 -20.16 -2.58
N ALA A 466 2.78 -19.37 -1.67
CA ALA A 466 2.04 -18.76 -0.59
C ALA A 466 1.48 -17.41 -1.00
N SER A 467 0.18 -17.23 -0.78
CA SER A 467 -0.47 -15.93 -0.76
C SER A 467 -0.61 -15.43 0.67
N PHE A 468 -0.59 -14.12 0.84
CA PHE A 468 -0.62 -13.46 2.13
C PHE A 468 -1.58 -12.29 2.10
N ASP A 469 -2.39 -12.20 3.15
CA ASP A 469 -3.26 -11.06 3.41
C ASP A 469 -3.34 -10.80 4.90
N TYR A 470 -3.76 -9.59 5.33
CA TYR A 470 -3.88 -9.27 6.74
C TYR A 470 -4.87 -8.13 7.00
N HIS A 471 -5.39 -8.09 8.22
CA HIS A 471 -6.13 -6.94 8.73
C HIS A 471 -5.73 -6.64 10.17
N ILE A 472 -5.90 -5.39 10.58
CA ILE A 472 -5.51 -4.92 11.91
C ILE A 472 -6.53 -5.40 12.93
N THR A 473 -6.04 -5.95 14.05
CA THR A 473 -6.89 -6.47 15.15
C THR A 473 -6.85 -5.62 16.40
N GLY A 474 -6.02 -4.57 16.44
CA GLY A 474 -5.89 -3.66 17.57
C GLY A 474 -4.47 -3.58 18.10
N TYR A 475 -4.32 -3.10 19.31
CA TYR A 475 -3.04 -2.90 19.99
C TYR A 475 -2.92 -3.87 21.17
N ARG A 476 -1.69 -4.33 21.45
CA ARG A 476 -1.37 -5.20 22.60
C ARG A 476 -0.07 -4.75 23.26
N ASP A 477 0.01 -4.97 24.58
CA ASP A 477 1.22 -4.68 25.37
C ASP A 477 2.44 -5.43 24.81
N ALA A 478 3.59 -4.74 24.73
CA ALA A 478 4.84 -5.31 24.26
C ALA A 478 6.06 -4.75 25.02
N ASP A 479 7.04 -5.62 25.28
CA ASP A 479 8.33 -5.21 25.88
C ASP A 479 9.28 -4.70 24.78
N LEU A 480 9.07 -3.45 24.38
CA LEU A 480 9.83 -2.79 23.35
C LEU A 480 10.97 -1.96 23.93
N VAL A 481 12.09 -1.94 23.22
CA VAL A 481 13.26 -1.12 23.53
C VAL A 481 13.67 -0.30 22.33
N LYS A 482 14.16 0.91 22.58
CA LYS A 482 14.78 1.73 21.55
C LYS A 482 16.20 1.22 21.29
N LEU A 483 16.45 0.80 20.06
CA LEU A 483 17.77 0.44 19.57
C LEU A 483 18.34 1.62 18.79
N ASP A 484 19.45 2.17 19.26
CA ASP A 484 20.19 3.25 18.61
C ASP A 484 21.45 2.71 17.91
N ILE A 485 21.73 3.24 16.73
CA ILE A 485 23.00 2.99 16.02
C ILE A 485 23.91 4.18 16.19
N LEU A 486 25.14 3.89 16.65
CA LEU A 486 26.17 4.88 16.89
C LEU A 486 27.31 4.69 15.90
N LEU A 487 27.71 5.75 15.21
CA LEU A 487 28.92 5.79 14.38
C LEU A 487 29.99 6.65 15.06
N ASN A 488 31.08 6.02 15.44
CA ASN A 488 32.14 6.66 16.24
C ASN A 488 31.68 7.28 17.58
N GLY A 489 30.55 6.81 18.12
CA GLY A 489 29.95 7.31 19.35
C GLY A 489 28.87 8.38 19.13
N GLU A 490 28.64 8.82 17.89
CA GLU A 490 27.56 9.74 17.53
C GLU A 490 26.34 8.91 17.07
N GLN A 491 25.16 9.26 17.57
CA GLN A 491 23.93 8.59 17.24
C GLN A 491 23.47 9.00 15.84
N VAL A 492 23.04 8.00 15.05
CA VAL A 492 22.38 8.20 13.77
C VAL A 492 20.91 7.92 13.97
N ASP A 493 20.14 8.96 14.21
CA ASP A 493 18.72 8.92 14.54
C ASP A 493 17.87 8.25 13.44
N ALA A 494 18.23 8.45 12.17
CA ALA A 494 17.59 7.83 11.02
C ALA A 494 17.69 6.29 10.98
N LEU A 495 18.60 5.69 11.75
CA LEU A 495 18.79 4.23 11.89
C LEU A 495 18.27 3.69 13.23
N SER A 496 17.66 4.55 14.06
CA SER A 496 17.05 4.11 15.33
C SER A 496 15.75 3.36 15.06
N SER A 497 15.47 2.33 15.87
CA SER A 497 14.28 1.48 15.73
C SER A 497 13.71 1.09 17.09
N LEU A 498 12.39 0.87 17.17
CA LEU A 498 11.73 0.24 18.31
C LEU A 498 11.60 -1.26 18.02
N ILE A 499 12.17 -2.08 18.88
CA ILE A 499 12.30 -3.53 18.67
C ILE A 499 11.97 -4.27 19.95
N HIS A 500 11.37 -5.45 19.84
CA HIS A 500 11.14 -6.31 20.99
C HIS A 500 12.48 -6.69 21.64
N ARG A 501 12.52 -6.63 22.97
CA ARG A 501 13.74 -6.83 23.77
C ARG A 501 14.48 -8.12 23.43
N ASP A 502 13.76 -9.23 23.23
CA ASP A 502 14.35 -10.53 22.95
C ASP A 502 15.07 -10.57 21.58
N HIS A 503 14.61 -9.78 20.61
CA HIS A 503 15.18 -9.73 19.25
C HIS A 503 16.22 -8.61 19.08
N ALA A 504 16.33 -7.70 20.04
CA ALA A 504 17.17 -6.50 19.91
C ALA A 504 18.66 -6.80 19.71
N TYR A 505 19.18 -7.85 20.35
CA TYR A 505 20.59 -8.23 20.20
C TYR A 505 20.89 -8.75 18.78
N ASP A 506 20.12 -9.69 18.29
CA ASP A 506 20.35 -10.31 16.98
C ASP A 506 20.13 -9.30 15.84
N PHE A 507 19.11 -8.46 15.96
CA PHE A 507 18.85 -7.38 15.01
C PHE A 507 19.98 -6.35 15.02
N GLY A 508 20.41 -5.87 16.18
CA GLY A 508 21.50 -4.91 16.32
C GLY A 508 22.84 -5.45 15.79
N ARG A 509 23.12 -6.75 15.98
CA ARG A 509 24.30 -7.41 15.43
C ARG A 509 24.27 -7.46 13.91
N LYS A 510 23.18 -7.96 13.32
CA LYS A 510 23.00 -8.02 11.86
C LYS A 510 23.08 -6.63 11.23
N MET A 511 22.48 -5.63 11.85
CA MET A 511 22.56 -4.24 11.39
C MET A 511 24.00 -3.72 11.40
N CYS A 512 24.76 -3.95 12.45
CA CYS A 512 26.18 -3.56 12.51
C CYS A 512 27.02 -4.28 11.45
N GLU A 513 26.80 -5.58 11.22
CA GLU A 513 27.48 -6.37 10.18
C GLU A 513 27.16 -5.81 8.78
N LYS A 514 25.89 -5.56 8.48
CA LYS A 514 25.47 -5.01 7.18
C LYS A 514 26.03 -3.61 6.92
N LEU A 515 25.95 -2.73 7.91
CA LEU A 515 26.52 -1.37 7.81
C LEU A 515 28.04 -1.39 7.61
N LYS A 516 28.76 -2.34 8.21
CA LYS A 516 30.22 -2.50 8.01
C LYS A 516 30.57 -2.79 6.56
N ASP A 517 29.75 -3.57 5.86
CA ASP A 517 30.01 -3.94 4.46
C ASP A 517 29.66 -2.78 3.49
N LEU A 518 28.72 -1.93 3.87
CA LEU A 518 28.22 -0.83 3.04
C LEU A 518 28.96 0.49 3.24
N ILE A 519 29.39 0.78 4.49
CA ILE A 519 30.10 2.03 4.77
C ILE A 519 31.52 1.95 4.18
N PRO A 520 31.90 2.87 3.27
CA PRO A 520 33.20 2.84 2.63
C PRO A 520 34.33 3.10 3.64
N ARG A 521 35.47 2.45 3.42
CA ARG A 521 36.66 2.65 4.25
C ARG A 521 37.16 4.08 4.12
N GLN A 522 37.29 4.77 5.24
CA GLN A 522 37.83 6.12 5.33
C GLN A 522 39.28 6.15 5.86
N GLN A 523 39.85 7.33 6.04
CA GLN A 523 41.20 7.54 6.54
C GLN A 523 41.38 7.15 8.03
N PHE A 524 40.26 6.92 8.74
CA PHE A 524 40.21 6.52 10.16
C PHE A 524 39.28 5.31 10.33
N ASP A 525 39.42 4.61 11.46
CA ASP A 525 38.56 3.48 11.80
C ASP A 525 37.18 4.01 12.21
N ILE A 526 36.12 3.42 11.65
CA ILE A 526 34.73 3.75 12.00
C ILE A 526 34.22 2.64 12.91
N ALA A 527 33.86 3.00 14.14
CA ALA A 527 33.19 2.09 15.06
C ALA A 527 31.67 2.19 14.83
N ILE A 528 31.04 1.07 14.47
CA ILE A 528 29.60 0.91 14.34
C ILE A 528 29.14 0.18 15.60
N GLN A 529 28.18 0.75 16.32
CA GLN A 529 27.72 0.21 17.59
C GLN A 529 26.20 0.24 17.64
N ALA A 530 25.59 -0.85 18.09
CA ALA A 530 24.18 -0.90 18.44
C ALA A 530 24.04 -0.79 19.95
N ALA A 531 23.18 0.09 20.43
CA ALA A 531 23.01 0.39 21.84
C ALA A 531 21.53 0.45 22.26
N ILE A 532 21.26 0.01 23.49
CA ILE A 532 19.97 0.22 24.17
C ILE A 532 20.24 1.15 25.35
N GLY A 533 19.81 2.41 25.21
CA GLY A 533 20.20 3.46 26.15
C GLY A 533 21.72 3.63 26.21
N ALA A 534 22.30 3.51 27.39
CA ALA A 534 23.78 3.60 27.57
C ALA A 534 24.52 2.28 27.31
N LYS A 535 23.82 1.16 27.13
CA LYS A 535 24.43 -0.17 26.99
C LYS A 535 24.66 -0.52 25.53
N ILE A 536 25.93 -0.68 25.13
CA ILE A 536 26.29 -1.21 23.81
C ILE A 536 26.07 -2.72 23.82
N ILE A 537 25.25 -3.22 22.89
CA ILE A 537 24.89 -4.64 22.75
C ILE A 537 25.63 -5.32 21.60
N ALA A 538 25.98 -4.59 20.53
CA ALA A 538 26.75 -5.11 19.41
C ALA A 538 27.74 -4.06 18.92
N ARG A 539 28.86 -4.51 18.32
CA ARG A 539 29.88 -3.61 17.78
C ARG A 539 30.61 -4.25 16.62
N GLU A 540 30.75 -3.47 15.54
CA GLU A 540 31.60 -3.76 14.39
C GLU A 540 32.56 -2.60 14.10
N THR A 541 33.55 -2.81 13.25
CA THR A 541 34.51 -1.77 12.91
C THR A 541 34.92 -1.84 11.44
N VAL A 542 34.70 -0.73 10.71
CA VAL A 542 35.25 -0.52 9.37
C VAL A 542 36.69 -0.03 9.53
N LYS A 543 37.65 -0.83 9.08
CA LYS A 543 39.06 -0.50 9.20
C LYS A 543 39.46 0.62 8.24
N ALA A 544 40.27 1.56 8.72
CA ALA A 544 40.83 2.64 7.92
C ALA A 544 41.62 2.15 6.70
N VAL A 545 41.63 2.93 5.63
CA VAL A 545 42.58 2.75 4.53
C VAL A 545 44.00 2.91 5.08
N ARG A 546 44.82 1.87 4.96
CA ARG A 546 46.21 1.92 5.41
C ARG A 546 47.11 2.27 4.24
N LYS A 547 47.81 3.40 4.34
CA LYS A 547 48.97 3.68 3.54
C LYS A 547 50.17 3.01 4.23
N ASP A 548 50.91 2.18 3.52
CA ASP A 548 52.14 1.58 4.07
C ASP A 548 53.21 2.68 4.17
N VAL A 549 53.26 3.33 5.34
CA VAL A 549 54.24 4.39 5.63
C VAL A 549 55.64 3.81 5.89
N THR A 550 55.74 2.48 6.01
CA THR A 550 57.02 1.78 6.26
C THR A 550 57.63 1.19 5.00
N ALA A 551 56.92 1.17 3.86
CA ALA A 551 57.36 0.59 2.60
C ALA A 551 58.74 1.15 2.09
N LYS A 552 59.03 2.41 2.41
CA LYS A 552 60.31 3.06 2.05
C LYS A 552 61.40 2.95 3.13
N CYS A 553 61.15 2.21 4.22
CA CYS A 553 62.17 1.99 5.27
C CYS A 553 62.97 0.75 4.93
N TYR A 554 64.07 0.91 4.18
CA TYR A 554 65.06 -0.10 3.92
C TYR A 554 65.94 -0.27 5.17
N GLY A 555 66.15 -1.53 5.62
CA GLY A 555 67.02 -1.89 6.75
C GLY A 555 66.33 -1.85 8.12
N GLY A 556 66.96 -2.47 9.11
CA GLY A 556 66.38 -2.80 10.40
C GLY A 556 66.17 -1.64 11.41
N ASP A 557 65.95 -0.39 10.97
CA ASP A 557 65.69 0.73 11.87
C ASP A 557 64.26 0.64 12.46
N ILE A 558 64.18 -0.14 13.54
CA ILE A 558 62.93 -0.38 14.29
C ILE A 558 62.43 0.93 14.91
N SER A 559 63.32 1.84 15.31
CA SER A 559 62.92 3.11 15.95
C SER A 559 62.22 4.04 14.98
N ARG A 560 62.69 4.12 13.73
CA ARG A 560 62.09 4.93 12.67
C ARG A 560 60.73 4.37 12.23
N LYS A 561 60.61 3.04 12.10
CA LYS A 561 59.35 2.37 11.80
C LYS A 561 58.32 2.66 12.90
N ARG A 562 58.68 2.57 14.15
CA ARG A 562 57.84 2.83 15.30
C ARG A 562 57.35 4.31 15.33
N LYS A 563 58.24 5.27 15.12
CA LYS A 563 57.89 6.70 15.04
C LYS A 563 56.95 7.01 13.89
N LEU A 564 57.12 6.41 12.72
CA LEU A 564 56.22 6.60 11.58
C LEU A 564 54.82 6.01 11.84
N LEU A 565 54.73 4.85 12.44
CA LEU A 565 53.49 4.23 12.85
C LEU A 565 52.76 5.04 13.93
N GLU A 566 53.50 5.58 14.92
CA GLU A 566 52.95 6.45 15.96
C GLU A 566 52.41 7.77 15.37
N LYS A 567 53.16 8.38 14.42
CA LYS A 567 52.73 9.57 13.72
C LYS A 567 51.46 9.33 12.88
N GLN A 568 51.40 8.16 12.20
CA GLN A 568 50.21 7.76 11.48
C GLN A 568 49.01 7.55 12.42
N LYS A 569 49.21 6.91 13.58
CA LYS A 569 48.17 6.70 14.60
C LYS A 569 47.68 8.02 15.18
N LYS A 570 48.58 8.98 15.47
CA LYS A 570 48.19 10.33 15.91
C LYS A 570 47.40 11.10 14.84
N GLY A 571 47.84 11.03 13.57
CA GLY A 571 47.14 11.65 12.44
C GLY A 571 45.74 11.11 12.27
N LYS A 572 45.54 9.79 12.31
CA LYS A 572 44.21 9.14 12.24
C LYS A 572 43.31 9.53 13.41
N ARG A 573 43.87 9.62 14.63
CA ARG A 573 43.13 10.05 15.82
C ARG A 573 42.62 11.49 15.69
N ARG A 574 43.42 12.38 15.08
CA ARG A 574 43.07 13.78 14.82
C ARG A 574 42.02 13.90 13.72
N MET A 575 42.13 13.10 12.64
CA MET A 575 41.13 13.05 11.57
C MET A 575 39.79 12.54 12.08
N ARG A 576 39.78 11.54 12.97
CA ARG A 576 38.55 11.04 13.60
C ARG A 576 37.81 12.09 14.44
N GLN A 577 38.53 13.07 15.02
CA GLN A 577 37.93 14.15 15.81
C GLN A 577 37.31 15.26 14.95
N VAL A 578 37.63 15.33 13.68
CA VAL A 578 37.23 16.41 12.75
C VAL A 578 36.33 15.91 11.62
N GLY A 579 36.34 14.60 11.35
CA GLY A 579 35.64 14.04 10.20
C GLY A 579 34.26 13.47 10.59
N ASN A 580 33.21 13.93 9.98
CA ASN A 580 31.90 13.26 9.99
C ASN A 580 31.97 11.98 9.16
N VAL A 581 31.25 10.95 9.60
CA VAL A 581 31.13 9.70 8.84
C VAL A 581 30.03 9.88 7.81
N GLU A 582 30.40 9.86 6.54
CA GLU A 582 29.43 9.83 5.44
C GLU A 582 28.78 8.42 5.38
N VAL A 583 27.47 8.38 5.55
CA VAL A 583 26.67 7.17 5.42
C VAL A 583 26.05 7.18 4.02
N PRO A 584 26.40 6.22 3.13
CA PRO A 584 25.83 6.21 1.79
C PRO A 584 24.33 5.86 1.84
N GLN A 585 23.56 6.38 0.89
CA GLN A 585 22.13 6.12 0.75
C GLN A 585 21.81 4.61 0.74
N SER A 586 22.66 3.83 0.06
CA SER A 586 22.53 2.37 0.03
C SER A 586 22.55 1.71 1.42
N ALA A 587 23.15 2.34 2.42
CA ALA A 587 23.18 1.82 3.79
C ALA A 587 21.79 1.93 4.47
N PHE A 588 21.06 3.01 4.22
CA PHE A 588 19.68 3.16 4.73
C PHE A 588 18.73 2.16 4.07
N MET A 589 18.85 2.00 2.74
CA MET A 589 18.02 1.05 1.99
C MET A 589 18.34 -0.42 2.33
N ALA A 590 19.60 -0.73 2.61
CA ALA A 590 20.02 -2.11 2.91
C ALA A 590 19.62 -2.56 4.32
N VAL A 591 19.40 -1.64 5.24
CA VAL A 591 18.84 -1.93 6.57
C VAL A 591 17.39 -2.43 6.45
N LEU A 592 16.67 -2.04 5.40
CA LEU A 592 15.32 -2.54 5.11
C LEU A 592 15.31 -4.02 4.68
N LYS A 593 16.47 -4.56 4.23
CA LYS A 593 16.64 -5.93 3.74
C LYS A 593 17.66 -6.68 4.61
N LEU A 594 17.42 -6.74 5.92
CA LEU A 594 18.24 -7.56 6.83
C LEU A 594 17.85 -9.03 6.64
N GLU A 595 18.73 -9.80 6.01
CA GLU A 595 18.60 -11.26 5.88
C GLU A 595 18.81 -11.99 7.23
#